data_cc9b6ba569c3d4f5986b5acd6454550a
#
_entry.id   cc9b6ba569c3d4f5986b5acd6454550a
#
_cell.length_a   1.000
_cell.length_b   1.000
_cell.length_c   1.000
_cell.angle_alpha   90.00
_cell.angle_beta   90.00
_cell.angle_gamma   90.00
#
_symmetry.space_group_name_H-M   'P 1'
#
loop_
_entity.id
_entity.type
_entity.pdbx_description
1 polymer ?
#
loop_
_entity_poly.entity_id
_entity_poly.type
_entity_poly.pdbx_seq_one_letter_code
_entity_poly.pdbx_strand_id
1 'polypeptide(L)'
;VEGFVLKQPEVQSMVSVLGFSFSGLGQNAALAFVTLKDWSERPGEASSAQGLAGRAFGALSQVRDAFIFPLSPPPIPELGSSSGFTFRLQDRAGQGRDALVAARNQLLGMASQSKVLTQVRPDGLEDAPQLQIDIDRNKAQAQGVGFDAINAAIATGLGSAYVNDFPAAGRLQRVVVQADAPARMQPEDVLRLTVLNNKGQAV
;
A
#
# COMPACT_ATOMS: atom_id res chain seq x y z
N VAL A 1 3.88 10.87 -8.84
CA VAL A 1 3.82 11.66 -7.59
C VAL A 1 5.14 12.37 -7.39
N GLU A 2 6.26 11.66 -7.25
CA GLU A 2 7.59 12.23 -7.02
C GLU A 2 7.98 13.28 -8.05
N GLY A 3 7.73 13.01 -9.35
CA GLY A 3 8.01 13.93 -10.44
C GLY A 3 7.27 15.27 -10.36
N PHE A 4 6.16 15.34 -9.62
CA PHE A 4 5.46 16.58 -9.32
C PHE A 4 5.99 17.21 -8.02
N VAL A 5 6.06 16.44 -6.94
CA VAL A 5 6.37 16.94 -5.60
C VAL A 5 7.80 17.49 -5.51
N LEU A 6 8.79 16.76 -6.04
CA LEU A 6 10.19 17.17 -5.99
C LEU A 6 10.51 18.41 -6.87
N LYS A 7 9.61 18.81 -7.75
CA LYS A 7 9.75 20.04 -8.54
C LYS A 7 9.22 21.28 -7.82
N GLN A 8 8.56 21.11 -6.68
CA GLN A 8 8.03 22.27 -5.95
C GLN A 8 9.17 22.97 -5.20
N PRO A 9 9.28 24.30 -5.28
CA PRO A 9 10.41 25.04 -4.72
C PRO A 9 10.53 24.94 -3.22
N GLU A 10 9.43 24.73 -2.50
CA GLU A 10 9.37 24.58 -1.05
C GLU A 10 9.72 23.18 -0.56
N VAL A 11 9.87 22.19 -1.43
CA VAL A 11 10.20 20.82 -1.06
C VAL A 11 11.70 20.64 -0.96
N GLN A 12 12.15 20.06 0.16
CA GLN A 12 13.53 19.69 0.40
C GLN A 12 13.81 18.25 -0.02
N SER A 13 12.96 17.32 0.39
CA SER A 13 13.11 15.89 0.11
C SER A 13 11.78 15.15 0.20
N MET A 14 11.76 13.94 -0.34
CA MET A 14 10.61 13.04 -0.28
C MET A 14 11.10 11.61 -0.04
N VAL A 15 10.39 10.89 0.81
CA VAL A 15 10.59 9.45 1.05
C VAL A 15 9.27 8.74 0.78
N SER A 16 9.27 7.78 -0.13
CA SER A 16 8.11 6.97 -0.47
C SER A 16 8.27 5.55 0.08
N VAL A 17 7.26 5.07 0.79
CA VAL A 17 7.18 3.72 1.34
C VAL A 17 6.05 2.98 0.63
N LEU A 18 6.42 1.98 -0.18
CA LEU A 18 5.47 1.16 -0.91
C LEU A 18 4.99 -0.01 -0.04
N GLY A 19 3.76 -0.45 -0.25
CA GLY A 19 3.17 -1.56 0.50
C GLY A 19 2.66 -1.19 1.89
N PHE A 20 2.72 0.09 2.27
CA PHE A 20 2.33 0.57 3.59
C PHE A 20 1.49 1.84 3.50
N SER A 21 0.48 1.94 4.36
CA SER A 21 -0.29 3.17 4.60
C SER A 21 -0.73 3.24 6.08
N PHE A 22 -1.26 4.36 6.51
CA PHE A 22 -1.87 4.47 7.85
C PHE A 22 -3.08 3.55 8.03
N SER A 23 -3.73 3.16 6.94
CA SER A 23 -4.87 2.23 6.94
C SER A 23 -4.46 0.75 6.94
N GLY A 24 -3.17 0.45 6.83
CA GLY A 24 -2.64 -0.91 6.88
C GLY A 24 -1.58 -1.22 5.82
N LEU A 25 -1.17 -2.49 5.81
CA LEU A 25 -0.27 -3.06 4.82
C LEU A 25 -1.07 -3.53 3.59
N GLY A 26 -0.61 -3.19 2.40
CA GLY A 26 -1.23 -3.63 1.15
C GLY A 26 -0.36 -3.30 -0.06
N GLN A 27 -0.24 -4.22 -0.99
CA GLN A 27 0.56 -4.03 -2.21
C GLN A 27 0.07 -2.87 -3.08
N ASN A 28 -1.21 -2.51 -2.94
CA ASN A 28 -1.88 -1.40 -3.60
C ASN A 28 -1.84 -0.10 -2.78
N ALA A 29 -1.04 -0.04 -1.71
CA ALA A 29 -0.92 1.11 -0.84
C ALA A 29 0.50 1.67 -0.85
N ALA A 30 0.62 2.97 -0.64
CA ALA A 30 1.90 3.66 -0.45
C ALA A 30 1.71 4.86 0.46
N LEU A 31 2.74 5.19 1.22
CA LEU A 31 2.82 6.40 2.02
C LEU A 31 4.06 7.18 1.64
N ALA A 32 3.92 8.48 1.48
CA ALA A 32 5.04 9.35 1.17
C ALA A 32 5.16 10.46 2.21
N PHE A 33 6.37 10.67 2.68
CA PHE A 33 6.72 11.75 3.58
C PHE A 33 7.46 12.82 2.80
N VAL A 34 6.93 14.04 2.82
CA VAL A 34 7.51 15.20 2.14
C VAL A 34 8.08 16.14 3.18
N THR A 35 9.39 16.32 3.15
CA THR A 35 10.07 17.30 4.01
C THR A 35 10.13 18.63 3.27
N LEU A 36 9.67 19.68 3.92
CA LEU A 36 9.72 21.03 3.40
C LEU A 36 11.01 21.73 3.85
N LYS A 37 11.45 22.73 3.09
CA LYS A 37 12.53 23.62 3.47
C LYS A 37 12.19 24.43 4.72
N ASP A 38 13.16 25.13 5.29
CA ASP A 38 12.93 26.02 6.43
C ASP A 38 11.86 27.08 6.14
N TRP A 39 11.19 27.54 7.18
CA TRP A 39 10.12 28.54 7.06
C TRP A 39 10.62 29.86 6.44
N SER A 40 11.87 30.22 6.70
CA SER A 40 12.50 31.42 6.14
C SER A 40 12.68 31.36 4.62
N GLU A 41 12.81 30.14 4.05
CA GLU A 41 12.98 29.91 2.62
C GLU A 41 11.66 29.75 1.85
N ARG A 42 10.55 29.67 2.56
CA ARG A 42 9.21 29.46 1.97
C ARG A 42 8.17 30.42 2.54
N PRO A 43 8.32 31.72 2.33
CA PRO A 43 7.42 32.74 2.86
C PRO A 43 6.05 32.66 2.16
N GLY A 44 5.02 33.00 2.92
CA GLY A 44 3.66 33.13 2.42
C GLY A 44 2.84 31.85 2.43
N GLU A 45 1.52 31.99 2.36
CA GLU A 45 0.56 30.91 2.47
C GLU A 45 0.69 29.88 1.33
N ALA A 46 1.00 30.34 0.11
CA ALA A 46 1.16 29.46 -1.03
C ALA A 46 2.30 28.46 -0.88
N SER A 47 3.37 28.81 -0.13
CA SER A 47 4.52 27.95 0.16
C SER A 47 4.36 27.17 1.47
N SER A 48 3.20 27.27 2.12
CA SER A 48 2.87 26.49 3.32
C SER A 48 2.62 25.02 2.99
N ALA A 49 2.63 24.16 4.02
CA ALA A 49 2.26 22.75 3.86
C ALA A 49 0.84 22.59 3.32
N GLN A 50 -0.09 23.41 3.77
CA GLN A 50 -1.48 23.43 3.30
C GLN A 50 -1.58 23.88 1.84
N GLY A 51 -0.85 24.93 1.45
CA GLY A 51 -0.78 25.41 0.07
C GLY A 51 -0.24 24.34 -0.88
N LEU A 52 0.85 23.65 -0.48
CA LEU A 52 1.40 22.53 -1.24
C LEU A 52 0.39 21.37 -1.33
N ALA A 53 -0.24 20.99 -0.22
CA ALA A 53 -1.23 19.91 -0.20
C ALA A 53 -2.41 20.20 -1.15
N GLY A 54 -2.92 21.44 -1.16
CA GLY A 54 -3.98 21.86 -2.08
C GLY A 54 -3.58 21.75 -3.56
N ARG A 55 -2.40 22.26 -3.92
CA ARG A 55 -1.88 22.15 -5.30
C ARG A 55 -1.61 20.69 -5.69
N ALA A 56 -1.03 19.91 -4.80
CA ALA A 56 -0.77 18.50 -5.02
C ALA A 56 -2.07 17.72 -5.22
N PHE A 57 -3.11 17.98 -4.42
CA PHE A 57 -4.42 17.37 -4.60
C PHE A 57 -4.99 17.67 -5.99
N GLY A 58 -5.00 18.93 -6.42
CA GLY A 58 -5.48 19.33 -7.75
C GLY A 58 -4.69 18.69 -8.90
N ALA A 59 -3.37 18.69 -8.82
CA ALA A 59 -2.51 18.15 -9.88
C ALA A 59 -2.55 16.62 -9.94
N LEU A 60 -2.59 15.96 -8.80
CA LEU A 60 -2.51 14.49 -8.70
C LEU A 60 -3.89 13.81 -8.77
N SER A 61 -4.99 14.54 -8.69
CA SER A 61 -6.36 14.01 -8.92
C SER A 61 -6.58 13.48 -10.34
N GLN A 62 -5.73 13.86 -11.29
CA GLN A 62 -5.78 13.37 -12.67
C GLN A 62 -5.08 12.00 -12.86
N VAL A 63 -4.36 11.51 -11.87
CA VAL A 63 -3.75 10.18 -11.91
C VAL A 63 -4.86 9.14 -11.79
N ARG A 64 -5.00 8.31 -12.84
CA ARG A 64 -6.09 7.31 -12.92
C ARG A 64 -5.75 6.01 -12.18
N ASP A 65 -4.47 5.72 -12.00
CA ASP A 65 -3.99 4.44 -11.47
C ASP A 65 -3.92 4.43 -9.94
N ALA A 66 -4.11 5.59 -9.28
CA ALA A 66 -4.06 5.69 -7.83
C ALA A 66 -4.90 6.85 -7.31
N PHE A 67 -5.50 6.66 -6.15
CA PHE A 67 -6.10 7.73 -5.36
C PHE A 67 -5.02 8.33 -4.45
N ILE A 68 -4.65 9.58 -4.71
CA ILE A 68 -3.58 10.28 -4.00
C ILE A 68 -4.16 11.36 -3.11
N PHE A 69 -3.86 11.27 -1.83
CA PHE A 69 -4.42 12.15 -0.82
C PHE A 69 -3.31 12.86 -0.03
N PRO A 70 -2.95 14.11 -0.39
CA PRO A 70 -1.98 14.90 0.36
C PRO A 70 -2.59 15.36 1.69
N LEU A 71 -1.87 15.13 2.78
CA LEU A 71 -2.25 15.52 4.13
C LEU A 71 -1.17 16.38 4.77
N SER A 72 -1.57 17.42 5.47
CA SER A 72 -0.70 18.09 6.43
C SER A 72 -0.97 17.49 7.82
N PRO A 73 0.04 16.97 8.53
CA PRO A 73 -0.16 16.43 9.86
C PRO A 73 -0.65 17.55 10.80
N PRO A 74 -1.42 17.21 11.84
CA PRO A 74 -1.85 18.18 12.83
C PRO A 74 -0.63 18.73 13.60
N PRO A 75 -0.73 19.97 14.15
CA PRO A 75 0.37 20.57 14.90
C PRO A 75 0.77 19.78 16.16
N ILE A 76 -0.16 18.98 16.68
CA ILE A 76 0.04 18.12 17.85
C ILE A 76 -0.14 16.66 17.39
N PRO A 77 0.98 15.90 17.24
CA PRO A 77 0.92 14.52 16.71
C PRO A 77 0.07 13.56 17.54
N GLU A 78 -0.04 13.82 18.85
CA GLU A 78 -0.82 12.99 19.79
C GLU A 78 -2.34 13.04 19.51
N LEU A 79 -2.82 14.05 18.78
CA LEU A 79 -4.22 14.17 18.39
C LEU A 79 -4.59 13.33 17.15
N GLY A 80 -3.63 12.61 16.58
CA GLY A 80 -3.84 11.69 15.47
C GLY A 80 -3.05 12.03 14.21
N SER A 81 -3.25 11.27 13.15
CA SER A 81 -2.58 11.43 11.85
C SER A 81 -3.19 12.51 10.96
N SER A 82 -4.41 12.97 11.26
CA SER A 82 -5.10 14.04 10.55
C SER A 82 -6.03 14.82 11.49
N SER A 83 -6.28 16.08 11.19
CA SER A 83 -7.30 16.87 11.88
C SER A 83 -8.70 16.39 11.51
N GLY A 84 -9.68 16.55 12.43
CA GLY A 84 -11.06 16.19 12.19
C GLY A 84 -11.58 15.14 13.17
N PHE A 85 -12.47 14.28 12.70
CA PHE A 85 -13.05 13.20 13.50
C PHE A 85 -13.15 11.90 12.70
N THR A 86 -13.13 10.78 13.40
CA THR A 86 -13.35 9.47 12.83
C THR A 86 -14.77 9.00 13.12
N PHE A 87 -15.52 8.69 12.06
CA PHE A 87 -16.85 8.09 12.15
C PHE A 87 -16.78 6.60 11.83
N ARG A 88 -17.41 5.78 12.67
CA ARG A 88 -17.45 4.33 12.48
C ARG A 88 -18.86 3.87 12.13
N LEU A 89 -19.04 3.39 10.90
CA LEU A 89 -20.27 2.76 10.44
C LEU A 89 -20.20 1.25 10.71
N GLN A 90 -21.23 0.70 11.34
CA GLN A 90 -21.30 -0.71 11.71
C GLN A 90 -22.60 -1.34 11.21
N ASP A 91 -22.50 -2.53 10.61
CA ASP A 91 -23.66 -3.38 10.32
C ASP A 91 -24.04 -4.17 11.58
N ARG A 92 -25.02 -3.65 12.34
CA ARG A 92 -25.55 -4.32 13.53
C ARG A 92 -26.68 -5.30 13.22
N ALA A 93 -27.25 -5.21 12.02
CA ALA A 93 -28.35 -6.07 11.59
C ALA A 93 -27.90 -7.33 10.86
N GLY A 94 -26.58 -7.48 10.60
CA GLY A 94 -26.03 -8.63 9.90
C GLY A 94 -26.44 -8.72 8.43
N GLN A 95 -26.66 -7.57 7.79
CA GLN A 95 -27.06 -7.50 6.37
C GLN A 95 -25.92 -7.82 5.40
N GLY A 96 -24.69 -7.86 5.91
CA GLY A 96 -23.51 -8.24 5.15
C GLY A 96 -22.75 -7.07 4.55
N ARG A 97 -21.63 -7.43 3.91
CA ARG A 97 -20.65 -6.47 3.41
C ARG A 97 -21.20 -5.52 2.34
N ASP A 98 -21.98 -6.05 1.40
CA ASP A 98 -22.51 -5.25 0.29
C ASP A 98 -23.45 -4.15 0.78
N ALA A 99 -24.31 -4.46 1.76
CA ALA A 99 -25.18 -3.50 2.41
C ALA A 99 -24.38 -2.42 3.15
N LEU A 100 -23.32 -2.82 3.87
CA LEU A 100 -22.44 -1.88 4.57
C LEU A 100 -21.71 -0.96 3.59
N VAL A 101 -21.20 -1.49 2.47
CA VAL A 101 -20.54 -0.70 1.42
C VAL A 101 -21.53 0.26 0.76
N ALA A 102 -22.75 -0.16 0.48
CA ALA A 102 -23.79 0.70 -0.07
C ALA A 102 -24.12 1.86 0.89
N ALA A 103 -24.30 1.56 2.18
CA ALA A 103 -24.55 2.58 3.21
C ALA A 103 -23.37 3.55 3.38
N ARG A 104 -22.13 3.05 3.34
CA ARG A 104 -20.90 3.86 3.33
C ARG A 104 -20.91 4.83 2.14
N ASN A 105 -21.16 4.33 0.94
CA ASN A 105 -21.14 5.15 -0.27
C ASN A 105 -22.26 6.22 -0.24
N GLN A 106 -23.42 5.88 0.27
CA GLN A 106 -24.50 6.85 0.50
C GLN A 106 -24.07 7.95 1.48
N LEU A 107 -23.47 7.57 2.61
CA LEU A 107 -22.93 8.51 3.59
C LEU A 107 -21.90 9.45 2.97
N LEU A 108 -20.94 8.92 2.20
CA LEU A 108 -19.93 9.73 1.50
C LEU A 108 -20.57 10.68 0.49
N GLY A 109 -21.58 10.23 -0.26
CA GLY A 109 -22.34 11.06 -1.18
C GLY A 109 -23.06 12.22 -0.49
N MET A 110 -23.67 11.97 0.67
CA MET A 110 -24.28 13.02 1.49
C MET A 110 -23.25 13.98 2.08
N ALA A 111 -22.12 13.43 2.56
CA ALA A 111 -21.04 14.22 3.15
C ALA A 111 -20.39 15.17 2.13
N SER A 112 -20.25 14.75 0.87
CA SER A 112 -19.69 15.58 -0.21
C SER A 112 -20.55 16.81 -0.53
N GLN A 113 -21.84 16.79 -0.20
CA GLN A 113 -22.78 17.91 -0.37
C GLN A 113 -22.86 18.79 0.88
N SER A 114 -22.20 18.43 1.95
CA SER A 114 -22.23 19.18 3.21
C SER A 114 -21.43 20.49 3.08
N LYS A 115 -21.94 21.55 3.65
CA LYS A 115 -21.24 22.85 3.74
C LYS A 115 -20.28 22.95 4.93
N VAL A 116 -20.37 21.98 5.85
CA VAL A 116 -19.59 22.00 7.11
C VAL A 116 -18.57 20.86 7.18
N LEU A 117 -18.68 19.86 6.30
CA LEU A 117 -17.74 18.75 6.21
C LEU A 117 -16.86 18.89 4.97
N THR A 118 -15.57 18.68 5.15
CA THR A 118 -14.61 18.71 4.06
C THR A 118 -13.72 17.47 4.13
N GLN A 119 -13.23 16.99 2.99
CA GLN A 119 -12.27 15.90 2.91
C GLN A 119 -12.74 14.58 3.56
N VAL A 120 -14.05 14.32 3.53
CA VAL A 120 -14.61 13.06 4.05
C VAL A 120 -14.19 11.91 3.13
N ARG A 121 -13.58 10.88 3.71
CA ARG A 121 -13.05 9.72 2.99
C ARG A 121 -13.16 8.45 3.81
N PRO A 122 -13.13 7.28 3.17
CA PRO A 122 -12.93 6.01 3.89
C PRO A 122 -11.55 5.99 4.58
N ASP A 123 -11.48 5.36 5.75
CA ASP A 123 -10.23 5.17 6.50
C ASP A 123 -9.74 3.72 6.42
N GLY A 124 -10.14 2.98 5.43
CA GLY A 124 -9.72 1.61 5.17
C GLY A 124 -9.13 1.46 3.77
N LEU A 125 -8.42 0.37 3.56
CA LEU A 125 -8.06 -0.05 2.21
C LEU A 125 -9.32 -0.49 1.46
N GLU A 126 -9.46 -0.05 0.22
CA GLU A 126 -10.52 -0.53 -0.66
C GLU A 126 -10.29 -2.00 -1.01
N ASP A 127 -11.37 -2.69 -1.35
CA ASP A 127 -11.28 -4.06 -1.83
C ASP A 127 -10.46 -4.10 -3.12
N ALA A 128 -9.49 -4.98 -3.13
CA ALA A 128 -8.66 -5.23 -4.29
C ALA A 128 -8.92 -6.64 -4.82
N PRO A 129 -8.84 -6.87 -6.14
CA PRO A 129 -8.85 -8.21 -6.70
C PRO A 129 -7.77 -9.07 -6.06
N GLN A 130 -8.13 -10.28 -5.67
CA GLN A 130 -7.22 -11.26 -5.10
C GLN A 130 -7.22 -12.52 -5.95
N LEU A 131 -6.06 -13.17 -6.03
CA LEU A 131 -5.93 -14.47 -6.65
C LEU A 131 -5.96 -15.54 -5.55
N GLN A 132 -6.88 -16.48 -5.69
CA GLN A 132 -6.89 -17.68 -4.88
C GLN A 132 -6.07 -18.76 -5.59
N ILE A 133 -5.05 -19.28 -4.88
CA ILE A 133 -4.23 -20.37 -5.38
C ILE A 133 -4.81 -21.67 -4.86
N ASP A 134 -5.25 -22.53 -5.76
CA ASP A 134 -5.80 -23.85 -5.47
C ASP A 134 -4.75 -24.92 -5.81
N ILE A 135 -4.28 -25.65 -4.82
CA ILE A 135 -3.22 -26.65 -4.97
C ILE A 135 -3.84 -28.04 -5.04
N ASP A 136 -3.65 -28.73 -6.16
CA ASP A 136 -4.04 -30.13 -6.33
C ASP A 136 -3.13 -31.03 -5.48
N ARG A 137 -3.58 -31.34 -4.28
CA ARG A 137 -2.85 -32.16 -3.31
C ARG A 137 -2.61 -33.59 -3.78
N ASN A 138 -3.56 -34.17 -4.52
CA ASN A 138 -3.43 -35.53 -5.03
C ASN A 138 -2.34 -35.62 -6.09
N LYS A 139 -2.31 -34.63 -6.99
CA LYS A 139 -1.27 -34.52 -8.01
C LYS A 139 0.10 -34.28 -7.39
N ALA A 140 0.21 -33.38 -6.41
CA ALA A 140 1.44 -33.10 -5.69
C ALA A 140 1.99 -34.37 -5.03
N GLN A 141 1.14 -35.13 -4.34
CA GLN A 141 1.50 -36.39 -3.69
C GLN A 141 1.94 -37.44 -4.71
N ALA A 142 1.23 -37.60 -5.83
CA ALA A 142 1.58 -38.52 -6.88
C ALA A 142 2.93 -38.23 -7.52
N GLN A 143 3.31 -36.95 -7.59
CA GLN A 143 4.61 -36.49 -8.08
C GLN A 143 5.71 -36.52 -7.03
N GLY A 144 5.40 -36.85 -5.78
CA GLY A 144 6.35 -36.89 -4.67
C GLY A 144 6.77 -35.49 -4.18
N VAL A 145 5.89 -34.50 -4.35
CA VAL A 145 6.12 -33.12 -3.92
C VAL A 145 5.44 -32.87 -2.59
N GLY A 146 6.21 -32.38 -1.61
CA GLY A 146 5.67 -31.98 -0.31
C GLY A 146 4.88 -30.66 -0.42
N PHE A 147 3.76 -30.57 0.29
CA PHE A 147 2.93 -29.38 0.33
C PHE A 147 3.71 -28.15 0.85
N ASP A 148 4.58 -28.36 1.84
CA ASP A 148 5.43 -27.31 2.40
C ASP A 148 6.43 -26.77 1.38
N ALA A 149 6.95 -27.62 0.49
CA ALA A 149 7.85 -27.18 -0.59
C ALA A 149 7.13 -26.25 -1.59
N ILE A 150 5.87 -26.57 -1.93
CA ILE A 150 5.05 -25.72 -2.80
C ILE A 150 4.79 -24.36 -2.13
N ASN A 151 4.36 -24.38 -0.88
CA ASN A 151 4.11 -23.15 -0.13
C ASN A 151 5.38 -22.31 0.03
N ALA A 152 6.51 -22.93 0.32
CA ALA A 152 7.80 -22.24 0.43
C ALA A 152 8.24 -21.61 -0.91
N ALA A 153 8.04 -22.31 -2.03
CA ALA A 153 8.38 -21.79 -3.35
C ALA A 153 7.51 -20.56 -3.71
N ILE A 154 6.21 -20.65 -3.48
CA ILE A 154 5.27 -19.55 -3.71
C ILE A 154 5.59 -18.36 -2.79
N ALA A 155 5.77 -18.61 -1.49
CA ALA A 155 6.08 -17.57 -0.52
C ALA A 155 7.41 -16.87 -0.84
N THR A 156 8.45 -17.63 -1.19
CA THR A 156 9.75 -17.09 -1.57
C THR A 156 9.69 -16.34 -2.90
N GLY A 157 9.05 -16.92 -3.90
CA GLY A 157 8.95 -16.32 -5.23
C GLY A 157 8.20 -14.99 -5.20
N LEU A 158 7.04 -14.95 -4.58
CA LEU A 158 6.18 -13.76 -4.55
C LEU A 158 6.47 -12.82 -3.38
N GLY A 159 6.65 -13.39 -2.17
CA GLY A 159 6.73 -12.63 -0.92
C GLY A 159 8.13 -12.34 -0.42
N SER A 160 9.13 -13.02 -0.95
CA SER A 160 10.52 -13.06 -0.49
C SER A 160 10.77 -13.93 0.74
N ALA A 161 11.97 -14.48 0.83
CA ALA A 161 12.49 -15.18 2.00
C ALA A 161 13.76 -14.51 2.53
N TYR A 162 13.76 -14.21 3.81
CA TYR A 162 14.96 -13.81 4.52
C TYR A 162 15.82 -15.05 4.79
N VAL A 163 17.09 -14.99 4.37
CA VAL A 163 18.02 -16.11 4.48
C VAL A 163 18.98 -15.91 5.65
N ASN A 164 19.66 -14.76 5.70
CA ASN A 164 20.65 -14.45 6.72
C ASN A 164 21.03 -12.96 6.68
N ASP A 165 21.88 -12.55 7.60
CA ASP A 165 22.54 -11.26 7.60
C ASP A 165 24.03 -11.40 7.31
N PHE A 166 24.63 -10.37 6.71
CA PHE A 166 26.08 -10.29 6.58
C PHE A 166 26.57 -8.86 6.93
N PRO A 167 27.76 -8.71 7.54
CA PRO A 167 28.32 -7.41 7.82
C PRO A 167 28.92 -6.80 6.55
N ALA A 168 28.50 -5.58 6.21
CA ALA A 168 29.07 -4.79 5.12
C ALA A 168 29.04 -3.31 5.48
N ALA A 169 30.11 -2.59 5.19
CA ALA A 169 30.26 -1.15 5.42
C ALA A 169 29.85 -0.70 6.83
N GLY A 170 30.18 -1.47 7.86
CA GLY A 170 29.87 -1.15 9.27
C GLY A 170 28.40 -1.36 9.66
N ARG A 171 27.60 -2.00 8.82
CA ARG A 171 26.19 -2.32 9.08
C ARG A 171 25.92 -3.78 8.80
N LEU A 172 24.91 -4.35 9.47
CA LEU A 172 24.34 -5.65 9.08
C LEU A 172 23.40 -5.45 7.90
N GLN A 173 23.68 -6.17 6.83
CA GLN A 173 22.87 -6.20 5.61
C GLN A 173 22.08 -7.51 5.57
N ARG A 174 20.80 -7.42 5.24
CA ARG A 174 19.92 -8.58 5.13
C ARG A 174 20.05 -9.23 3.76
N VAL A 175 20.20 -10.54 3.73
CA VAL A 175 20.09 -11.35 2.52
C VAL A 175 18.65 -11.79 2.34
N VAL A 176 18.04 -11.35 1.26
CA VAL A 176 16.66 -11.67 0.91
C VAL A 176 16.63 -12.26 -0.48
N VAL A 177 15.94 -13.40 -0.64
CA VAL A 177 15.74 -14.07 -1.92
C VAL A 177 14.30 -13.88 -2.37
N GLN A 178 14.11 -13.49 -3.62
CA GLN A 178 12.81 -13.32 -4.25
C GLN A 178 12.93 -13.58 -5.74
N ALA A 179 11.85 -13.99 -6.40
CA ALA A 179 11.83 -14.04 -7.87
C ALA A 179 12.01 -12.62 -8.44
N ASP A 180 12.73 -12.52 -9.56
CA ASP A 180 12.90 -11.25 -10.25
C ASP A 180 11.54 -10.72 -10.75
N ALA A 181 11.42 -9.38 -10.88
CA ALA A 181 10.16 -8.74 -11.24
C ALA A 181 9.50 -9.34 -12.49
N PRO A 182 10.20 -9.58 -13.62
CA PRO A 182 9.60 -10.17 -14.80
C PRO A 182 9.01 -11.58 -14.59
N ALA A 183 9.48 -12.30 -13.55
CA ALA A 183 9.04 -13.66 -13.25
C ALA A 183 7.89 -13.74 -12.24
N ARG A 184 7.28 -12.60 -11.85
CA ARG A 184 6.19 -12.52 -10.87
C ARG A 184 5.18 -11.40 -11.15
N MET A 185 5.14 -10.86 -12.36
CA MET A 185 4.26 -9.74 -12.70
C MET A 185 2.88 -10.20 -13.20
N GLN A 186 2.77 -11.41 -13.69
CA GLN A 186 1.54 -11.96 -14.23
C GLN A 186 1.05 -13.13 -13.36
N PRO A 187 -0.27 -13.34 -13.23
CA PRO A 187 -0.82 -14.49 -12.51
C PRO A 187 -0.25 -15.85 -12.98
N GLU A 188 0.01 -15.95 -14.28
CA GLU A 188 0.52 -17.15 -14.92
C GLU A 188 1.98 -17.46 -14.55
N ASP A 189 2.73 -16.49 -14.06
CA ASP A 189 4.12 -16.69 -13.63
C ASP A 189 4.19 -17.60 -12.39
N VAL A 190 3.14 -17.61 -11.55
CA VAL A 190 3.04 -18.53 -10.40
C VAL A 190 3.08 -19.98 -10.86
N LEU A 191 2.46 -20.28 -12.02
CA LEU A 191 2.42 -21.64 -12.58
C LEU A 191 3.75 -22.10 -13.19
N ARG A 192 4.73 -21.20 -13.31
CA ARG A 192 6.09 -21.50 -13.79
C ARG A 192 7.07 -21.79 -12.66
N LEU A 193 6.66 -21.57 -11.41
CA LEU A 193 7.49 -21.92 -10.26
C LEU A 193 7.66 -23.44 -10.22
N THR A 194 8.88 -23.87 -10.02
CA THR A 194 9.21 -25.29 -9.89
C THR A 194 9.68 -25.61 -8.49
N VAL A 195 9.40 -26.83 -8.06
CA VAL A 195 9.83 -27.38 -6.77
C VAL A 195 10.55 -28.71 -6.98
N LEU A 196 11.42 -29.10 -6.06
CA LEU A 196 12.05 -30.40 -6.10
C LEU A 196 11.15 -31.45 -5.47
N ASN A 197 10.97 -32.57 -6.16
CA ASN A 197 10.29 -33.73 -5.58
C ASN A 197 11.24 -34.54 -4.67
N ASN A 198 10.72 -35.63 -4.06
CA ASN A 198 11.50 -36.52 -3.20
C ASN A 198 12.65 -37.29 -3.90
N LYS A 199 12.73 -37.20 -5.24
CA LYS A 199 13.81 -37.76 -6.07
C LYS A 199 14.80 -36.68 -6.53
N GLY A 200 14.65 -35.45 -6.09
CA GLY A 200 15.49 -34.31 -6.52
C GLY A 200 15.21 -33.81 -7.92
N GLN A 201 14.08 -34.15 -8.52
CA GLN A 201 13.68 -33.68 -9.86
C GLN A 201 12.83 -32.44 -9.73
N ALA A 202 13.05 -31.46 -10.62
CA ALA A 202 12.20 -30.28 -10.71
C ALA A 202 10.84 -30.63 -11.35
N VAL A 203 9.77 -30.23 -10.68
CA VAL A 203 8.37 -30.49 -11.07
C VAL A 203 7.62 -29.16 -11.11
#